data_91b111e3b9cc9fb2e5541e09da444d7c
#
_entry.id   91b111e3b9cc9fb2e5541e09da444d7c
#
_cell.length_a   1.000
_cell.length_b   1.000
_cell.length_c   1.000
_cell.angle_alpha   90.00
_cell.angle_beta   90.00
_cell.angle_gamma   90.00
#
_symmetry.space_group_name_H-M   'P 1'
#
loop_
_entity.id
_entity.type
_entity.pdbx_description
1 polymer ?
#
loop_
_entity_poly.entity_id
_entity_poly.type
_entity_poly.pdbx_seq_one_letter_code
_entity_poly.pdbx_strand_id
1 'polypeptide(L)'
;MKKFILMAGGTGGHLFPAMALAQELTRRGHLVELMTDHRVESYGADFPATQVHIVPSATPSLSNPIKFVAGGFKILGGIAVAMGKLRKSRPDAVIGFGGYPTFPPFVAASLLGVPGILHEQNAVMGRANRALGRFADVLALSFAETKFADTLKIERRVTGNPVRDRVRVLAGMPYPALDENGPIHLVVFGGSQGAKALSDIVPAAIALIPEPIRQRLRIVQQCRAEDLDRVAEVYRQAKVNVELAPFFGDLPERIAKSHLVIGRSGASTITELCVIGRPSILVPLPGALDADQKNNALVVDNAGAGWIAEQATLSPQSLGTRLTNLITDPATLTKAAAAARALGQPRAVEKLADIAETLAGKGTTEMEQVS
;
A
#
# COMPACT_ATOMS: atom_id res chain seq x y z
N MET A 1 -8.17 -17.77 -22.42
CA MET A 1 -8.56 -17.66 -21.01
C MET A 1 -7.50 -18.39 -20.21
N LYS A 2 -6.89 -17.75 -19.21
CA LYS A 2 -5.86 -18.31 -18.30
C LYS A 2 -6.36 -18.26 -16.87
N LYS A 3 -5.75 -19.04 -15.98
CA LYS A 3 -6.07 -19.03 -14.55
C LYS A 3 -4.89 -18.56 -13.72
N PHE A 4 -5.12 -17.57 -12.88
CA PHE A 4 -4.13 -17.00 -11.99
C PHE A 4 -4.51 -17.20 -10.52
N ILE A 5 -3.52 -17.50 -9.68
CA ILE A 5 -3.72 -17.47 -8.23
C ILE A 5 -2.90 -16.33 -7.64
N LEU A 6 -3.58 -15.40 -7.00
CA LEU A 6 -2.96 -14.31 -6.26
C LEU A 6 -2.76 -14.73 -4.82
N MET A 7 -1.60 -14.41 -4.26
CA MET A 7 -1.20 -14.78 -2.91
C MET A 7 -0.85 -13.51 -2.13
N ALA A 8 -1.65 -13.19 -1.12
CA ALA A 8 -1.49 -11.94 -0.37
C ALA A 8 -1.77 -12.15 1.13
N GLY A 9 -1.06 -11.42 1.99
CA GLY A 9 -1.39 -11.33 3.41
C GLY A 9 -2.66 -10.52 3.64
N GLY A 10 -3.41 -10.84 4.71
CA GLY A 10 -4.67 -10.19 5.06
C GLY A 10 -4.54 -8.76 5.60
N THR A 11 -3.59 -7.96 5.09
CA THR A 11 -3.45 -6.52 5.41
C THR A 11 -3.62 -5.68 4.15
N GLY A 12 -4.17 -4.47 4.28
CA GLY A 12 -4.43 -3.59 3.14
C GLY A 12 -3.21 -3.34 2.25
N GLY A 13 -1.99 -3.31 2.82
CA GLY A 13 -0.75 -3.09 2.07
C GLY A 13 -0.47 -4.14 0.99
N HIS A 14 -0.85 -5.41 1.23
CA HIS A 14 -0.66 -6.51 0.28
C HIS A 14 -1.95 -6.83 -0.49
N LEU A 15 -3.11 -6.70 0.18
CA LEU A 15 -4.38 -7.12 -0.39
C LEU A 15 -4.90 -6.12 -1.44
N PHE A 16 -4.68 -4.81 -1.28
CA PHE A 16 -5.15 -3.81 -2.26
C PHE A 16 -4.45 -3.90 -3.61
N PRO A 17 -3.12 -4.05 -3.69
CA PRO A 17 -2.45 -4.33 -4.96
C PRO A 17 -2.89 -5.65 -5.61
N ALA A 18 -3.12 -6.69 -4.81
CA ALA A 18 -3.65 -7.96 -5.30
C ALA A 18 -5.08 -7.80 -5.85
N MET A 19 -5.93 -7.04 -5.16
CA MET A 19 -7.29 -6.73 -5.63
C MET A 19 -7.28 -5.96 -6.95
N ALA A 20 -6.40 -4.96 -7.08
CA ALA A 20 -6.25 -4.21 -8.32
C ALA A 20 -5.86 -5.12 -9.49
N LEU A 21 -4.90 -6.03 -9.28
CA LEU A 21 -4.52 -7.00 -10.31
C LEU A 21 -5.66 -7.99 -10.61
N ALA A 22 -6.41 -8.42 -9.60
CA ALA A 22 -7.56 -9.30 -9.80
C ALA A 22 -8.63 -8.62 -10.67
N GLN A 23 -8.93 -7.33 -10.43
CA GLN A 23 -9.85 -6.54 -11.25
C GLN A 23 -9.38 -6.49 -12.71
N GLU A 24 -8.10 -6.25 -12.96
CA GLU A 24 -7.55 -6.15 -14.31
C GLU A 24 -7.54 -7.49 -15.03
N LEU A 25 -7.08 -8.58 -14.40
CA LEU A 25 -7.04 -9.90 -15.00
C LEU A 25 -8.47 -10.41 -15.31
N THR A 26 -9.43 -10.14 -14.43
CA THR A 26 -10.85 -10.47 -14.68
C THR A 26 -11.39 -9.68 -15.87
N ARG A 27 -11.05 -8.39 -15.99
CA ARG A 27 -11.44 -7.54 -17.14
C ARG A 27 -10.86 -8.06 -18.45
N ARG A 28 -9.67 -8.68 -18.41
CA ARG A 28 -9.03 -9.33 -19.58
C ARG A 28 -9.60 -10.73 -19.87
N GLY A 29 -10.62 -11.19 -19.13
CA GLY A 29 -11.29 -12.47 -19.35
C GLY A 29 -10.56 -13.67 -18.74
N HIS A 30 -9.73 -13.46 -17.71
CA HIS A 30 -9.04 -14.51 -16.99
C HIS A 30 -9.79 -14.93 -15.73
N LEU A 31 -9.52 -16.15 -15.26
CA LEU A 31 -9.99 -16.64 -13.95
C LEU A 31 -8.97 -16.28 -12.87
N VAL A 32 -9.46 -15.73 -11.78
CA VAL A 32 -8.62 -15.33 -10.66
C VAL A 32 -9.10 -16.03 -9.38
N GLU A 33 -8.18 -16.66 -8.67
CA GLU A 33 -8.39 -17.21 -7.33
C GLU A 33 -7.46 -16.49 -6.34
N LEU A 34 -7.82 -16.47 -5.06
CA LEU A 34 -7.01 -15.88 -3.99
C LEU A 34 -6.57 -16.96 -2.99
N MET A 35 -5.29 -17.01 -2.67
CA MET A 35 -4.75 -17.74 -1.51
C MET A 35 -4.27 -16.77 -0.44
N THR A 36 -4.79 -16.92 0.78
CA THR A 36 -4.53 -15.99 1.88
C THR A 36 -4.74 -16.68 3.23
N ASP A 37 -4.65 -15.94 4.33
CA ASP A 37 -5.01 -16.39 5.67
C ASP A 37 -6.39 -15.85 6.11
N HIS A 38 -6.85 -16.29 7.29
CA HIS A 38 -8.17 -15.93 7.86
C HIS A 38 -8.36 -14.44 8.16
N ARG A 39 -7.32 -13.62 8.12
CA ARG A 39 -7.44 -12.14 8.29
C ARG A 39 -8.11 -11.45 7.10
N VAL A 40 -8.31 -12.16 5.99
CA VAL A 40 -9.00 -11.63 4.80
C VAL A 40 -10.45 -11.25 5.10
N GLU A 41 -11.09 -11.87 6.08
CA GLU A 41 -12.49 -11.61 6.46
C GLU A 41 -12.75 -10.12 6.77
N SER A 42 -11.74 -9.41 7.26
CA SER A 42 -11.83 -7.98 7.56
C SER A 42 -11.74 -7.05 6.34
N TYR A 43 -11.22 -7.52 5.19
CA TYR A 43 -10.91 -6.67 4.02
C TYR A 43 -11.28 -7.29 2.68
N GLY A 44 -11.66 -8.57 2.67
CA GLY A 44 -11.77 -9.38 1.45
C GLY A 44 -13.18 -9.57 0.91
N ALA A 45 -14.21 -8.99 1.54
CA ALA A 45 -15.61 -9.18 1.11
C ALA A 45 -15.84 -8.77 -0.37
N ASP A 46 -15.09 -7.76 -0.84
CA ASP A 46 -15.20 -7.23 -2.21
C ASP A 46 -14.07 -7.72 -3.14
N PHE A 47 -13.27 -8.71 -2.72
CA PHE A 47 -12.18 -9.20 -3.56
C PHE A 47 -12.71 -9.98 -4.76
N PRO A 48 -12.41 -9.59 -6.03
CA PRO A 48 -12.99 -10.18 -7.23
C PRO A 48 -12.29 -11.51 -7.59
N ALA A 49 -12.39 -12.51 -6.72
CA ALA A 49 -11.89 -13.85 -6.96
C ALA A 49 -13.05 -14.84 -7.15
N THR A 50 -12.87 -15.79 -8.07
CA THR A 50 -13.83 -16.89 -8.27
C THR A 50 -13.83 -17.86 -7.10
N GLN A 51 -12.68 -17.96 -6.38
CA GLN A 51 -12.53 -18.76 -5.19
C GLN A 51 -11.48 -18.19 -4.26
N VAL A 52 -11.75 -18.21 -2.94
CA VAL A 52 -10.80 -17.85 -1.89
C VAL A 52 -10.35 -19.10 -1.13
N HIS A 53 -9.05 -19.29 -1.02
CA HIS A 53 -8.43 -20.42 -0.34
C HIS A 53 -7.72 -19.93 0.91
N ILE A 54 -8.16 -20.38 2.07
CA ILE A 54 -7.44 -20.16 3.32
C ILE A 54 -6.32 -21.20 3.46
N VAL A 55 -5.09 -20.72 3.68
CA VAL A 55 -3.89 -21.55 3.85
C VAL A 55 -3.26 -21.24 5.21
N PRO A 56 -2.94 -22.27 6.01
CA PRO A 56 -2.23 -22.08 7.27
C PRO A 56 -0.86 -21.41 7.04
N SER A 57 -0.59 -20.36 7.79
CA SER A 57 0.68 -19.66 7.78
C SER A 57 1.12 -19.30 9.19
N ALA A 58 2.40 -19.03 9.38
CA ALA A 58 2.95 -18.58 10.65
C ALA A 58 4.05 -17.53 10.41
N THR A 59 4.16 -16.60 11.34
CA THR A 59 5.32 -15.71 11.43
C THR A 59 6.37 -16.41 12.29
N PRO A 60 7.57 -16.74 11.78
CA PRO A 60 8.62 -17.34 12.59
C PRO A 60 9.00 -16.43 13.76
N SER A 61 9.04 -16.98 14.98
CA SER A 61 9.46 -16.26 16.19
C SER A 61 10.85 -16.74 16.58
N LEU A 62 11.86 -15.90 16.38
CA LEU A 62 13.25 -16.23 16.78
C LEU A 62 13.48 -16.12 18.30
N SER A 63 12.59 -15.46 19.02
CA SER A 63 12.71 -15.23 20.46
C SER A 63 12.25 -16.41 21.32
N ASN A 64 11.56 -17.41 20.73
CA ASN A 64 11.05 -18.57 21.46
C ASN A 64 11.23 -19.85 20.62
N PRO A 65 12.14 -20.77 21.04
CA PRO A 65 12.45 -21.99 20.28
C PRO A 65 11.24 -22.88 20.05
N ILE A 66 10.33 -23.00 21.02
CA ILE A 66 9.13 -23.83 20.89
C ILE A 66 8.18 -23.24 19.83
N LYS A 67 7.99 -21.92 19.88
CA LYS A 67 7.19 -21.21 18.87
C LYS A 67 7.85 -21.24 17.47
N PHE A 68 9.17 -21.26 17.42
CA PHE A 68 9.92 -21.40 16.16
C PHE A 68 9.68 -22.76 15.51
N VAL A 69 9.81 -23.86 16.28
CA VAL A 69 9.58 -25.23 15.81
C VAL A 69 8.11 -25.42 15.42
N ALA A 70 7.18 -25.00 16.28
CA ALA A 70 5.74 -25.07 15.98
C ALA A 70 5.36 -24.25 14.73
N GLY A 71 5.99 -23.10 14.54
CA GLY A 71 5.84 -22.26 13.32
C GLY A 71 6.35 -22.98 12.07
N GLY A 72 7.47 -23.69 12.17
CA GLY A 72 8.01 -24.52 11.09
C GLY A 72 7.04 -25.63 10.66
N PHE A 73 6.50 -26.39 11.60
CA PHE A 73 5.48 -27.40 11.30
C PHE A 73 4.22 -26.81 10.68
N LYS A 74 3.78 -25.64 11.14
CA LYS A 74 2.62 -24.97 10.57
C LYS A 74 2.89 -24.50 9.13
N ILE A 75 4.11 -24.03 8.82
CA ILE A 75 4.52 -23.68 7.46
C ILE A 75 4.53 -24.91 6.56
N LEU A 76 5.13 -26.04 7.01
CA LEU A 76 5.15 -27.29 6.24
C LEU A 76 3.73 -27.82 5.98
N GLY A 77 2.86 -27.82 6.99
CA GLY A 77 1.44 -28.14 6.82
C GLY A 77 0.74 -27.22 5.84
N GLY A 78 1.05 -25.92 5.89
CA GLY A 78 0.54 -24.93 4.93
C GLY A 78 0.99 -25.21 3.49
N ILE A 79 2.25 -25.61 3.29
CA ILE A 79 2.77 -26.03 1.97
C ILE A 79 2.00 -27.25 1.44
N ALA A 80 1.80 -28.28 2.27
CA ALA A 80 1.07 -29.49 1.88
C ALA A 80 -0.40 -29.19 1.50
N VAL A 81 -1.08 -28.36 2.29
CA VAL A 81 -2.45 -27.90 2.00
C VAL A 81 -2.50 -27.10 0.70
N ALA A 82 -1.54 -26.17 0.50
CA ALA A 82 -1.46 -25.37 -0.71
C ALA A 82 -1.20 -26.25 -1.95
N MET A 83 -0.30 -27.25 -1.86
CA MET A 83 -0.05 -28.19 -2.95
C MET A 83 -1.32 -28.94 -3.38
N GLY A 84 -2.13 -29.39 -2.44
CA GLY A 84 -3.42 -30.04 -2.74
C GLY A 84 -4.38 -29.11 -3.49
N LYS A 85 -4.47 -27.86 -3.03
CA LYS A 85 -5.33 -26.84 -3.67
C LYS A 85 -4.81 -26.46 -5.07
N LEU A 86 -3.50 -26.26 -5.24
CA LEU A 86 -2.87 -25.93 -6.52
C LEU A 86 -3.02 -27.05 -7.55
N ARG A 87 -2.84 -28.33 -7.16
CA ARG A 87 -3.08 -29.49 -8.04
C ARG A 87 -4.52 -29.55 -8.53
N LYS A 88 -5.49 -29.18 -7.69
CA LYS A 88 -6.91 -29.13 -8.06
C LYS A 88 -7.22 -27.95 -8.95
N SER A 89 -6.71 -26.76 -8.63
CA SER A 89 -6.96 -25.53 -9.38
C SER A 89 -6.23 -25.48 -10.71
N ARG A 90 -4.98 -26.00 -10.78
CA ARG A 90 -4.10 -25.99 -11.98
C ARG A 90 -3.95 -24.56 -12.56
N PRO A 91 -3.37 -23.61 -11.79
CA PRO A 91 -3.16 -22.27 -12.31
C PRO A 91 -2.07 -22.24 -13.39
N ASP A 92 -2.17 -21.33 -14.35
CA ASP A 92 -1.18 -21.07 -15.36
C ASP A 92 0.01 -20.25 -14.78
N ALA A 93 -0.23 -19.41 -13.79
CA ALA A 93 0.81 -18.70 -13.03
C ALA A 93 0.30 -18.26 -11.66
N VAL A 94 1.24 -17.95 -10.77
CA VAL A 94 0.96 -17.41 -9.43
C VAL A 94 1.63 -16.06 -9.23
N ILE A 95 0.97 -15.16 -8.48
CA ILE A 95 1.51 -13.85 -8.16
C ILE A 95 1.45 -13.63 -6.64
N GLY A 96 2.63 -13.50 -6.01
CA GLY A 96 2.79 -13.25 -4.59
C GLY A 96 3.00 -11.78 -4.28
N PHE A 97 2.18 -11.22 -3.38
CA PHE A 97 2.26 -9.82 -2.95
C PHE A 97 2.96 -9.63 -1.60
N GLY A 98 3.60 -10.69 -1.09
CA GLY A 98 4.35 -10.64 0.16
C GLY A 98 3.50 -10.87 1.41
N GLY A 99 4.14 -10.66 2.56
CA GLY A 99 3.61 -11.09 3.84
C GLY A 99 3.79 -12.61 4.06
N TYR A 100 3.80 -13.01 5.33
CA TYR A 100 4.01 -14.43 5.68
C TYR A 100 2.94 -15.40 5.12
N PRO A 101 1.68 -15.01 4.90
CA PRO A 101 0.70 -15.87 4.24
C PRO A 101 1.04 -16.28 2.80
N THR A 102 1.83 -15.48 2.10
CA THR A 102 2.30 -15.80 0.75
C THR A 102 3.34 -16.93 0.74
N PHE A 103 4.06 -17.15 1.85
CA PHE A 103 5.20 -18.05 1.87
C PHE A 103 4.82 -19.53 1.58
N PRO A 104 3.89 -20.18 2.31
CA PRO A 104 3.56 -21.58 2.04
C PRO A 104 3.02 -21.82 0.63
N PRO A 105 2.04 -21.06 0.12
CA PRO A 105 1.50 -21.33 -1.20
C PRO A 105 2.46 -21.00 -2.34
N PHE A 106 3.34 -20.02 -2.19
CA PHE A 106 4.33 -19.69 -3.21
C PHE A 106 5.41 -20.77 -3.35
N VAL A 107 5.91 -21.28 -2.22
CA VAL A 107 6.83 -22.43 -2.21
C VAL A 107 6.15 -23.65 -2.83
N ALA A 108 4.89 -23.93 -2.49
CA ALA A 108 4.12 -25.02 -3.05
C ALA A 108 3.96 -24.92 -4.57
N ALA A 109 3.72 -23.71 -5.09
CA ALA A 109 3.62 -23.44 -6.51
C ALA A 109 4.94 -23.72 -7.24
N SER A 110 6.07 -23.23 -6.70
CA SER A 110 7.40 -23.50 -7.24
C SER A 110 7.73 -24.99 -7.25
N LEU A 111 7.41 -25.74 -6.19
CA LEU A 111 7.60 -27.21 -6.12
C LEU A 111 6.74 -27.97 -7.13
N LEU A 112 5.66 -27.40 -7.60
CA LEU A 112 4.78 -27.96 -8.64
C LEU A 112 5.16 -27.48 -10.06
N GLY A 113 6.21 -26.68 -10.21
CA GLY A 113 6.62 -26.12 -11.50
C GLY A 113 5.66 -25.04 -12.03
N VAL A 114 4.82 -24.46 -11.18
CA VAL A 114 3.94 -23.36 -11.57
C VAL A 114 4.74 -22.06 -11.56
N PRO A 115 4.82 -21.33 -12.70
CA PRO A 115 5.60 -20.11 -12.79
C PRO A 115 5.06 -19.01 -11.86
N GLY A 116 5.97 -18.24 -11.23
CA GLY A 116 5.64 -17.33 -10.16
C GLY A 116 6.25 -15.93 -10.27
N ILE A 117 5.45 -14.92 -10.03
CA ILE A 117 5.86 -13.52 -9.88
C ILE A 117 5.80 -13.11 -8.42
N LEU A 118 6.84 -12.48 -7.90
CA LEU A 118 6.77 -11.73 -6.65
C LEU A 118 6.61 -10.25 -6.96
N HIS A 119 5.67 -9.60 -6.29
CA HIS A 119 5.53 -8.15 -6.34
C HIS A 119 5.97 -7.53 -5.01
N GLU A 120 6.89 -6.56 -5.08
CA GLU A 120 7.33 -5.78 -3.92
C GLU A 120 6.74 -4.37 -3.98
N GLN A 121 5.97 -4.02 -2.95
CA GLN A 121 5.26 -2.74 -2.87
C GLN A 121 6.12 -1.61 -2.29
N ASN A 122 7.09 -1.94 -1.45
CA ASN A 122 7.89 -0.98 -0.71
C ASN A 122 9.24 -0.67 -1.37
N ALA A 123 9.83 0.46 -1.00
CA ALA A 123 11.19 0.84 -1.40
C ALA A 123 12.28 0.02 -0.70
N VAL A 124 11.90 -0.93 0.15
CA VAL A 124 12.76 -1.94 0.75
C VAL A 124 12.08 -3.29 0.71
N MET A 125 12.76 -4.30 0.21
CA MET A 125 12.18 -5.64 0.10
C MET A 125 11.81 -6.23 1.45
N GLY A 126 10.55 -6.64 1.59
CA GLY A 126 10.06 -7.34 2.77
C GLY A 126 10.74 -8.69 2.98
N ARG A 127 10.87 -9.13 4.25
CA ARG A 127 11.58 -10.38 4.61
C ARG A 127 11.00 -11.62 3.93
N ALA A 128 9.67 -11.68 3.79
CA ALA A 128 9.01 -12.76 3.08
C ALA A 128 9.43 -12.82 1.61
N ASN A 129 9.44 -11.67 0.91
CA ASN A 129 9.86 -11.59 -0.49
C ASN A 129 11.34 -11.89 -0.67
N ARG A 130 12.21 -11.45 0.26
CA ARG A 130 13.65 -11.83 0.22
C ARG A 130 13.85 -13.35 0.32
N ALA A 131 13.10 -14.01 1.19
CA ALA A 131 13.19 -15.46 1.35
C ALA A 131 12.56 -16.23 0.16
N LEU A 132 11.49 -15.68 -0.43
CA LEU A 132 10.78 -16.27 -1.56
C LEU A 132 11.47 -16.03 -2.91
N GLY A 133 12.36 -15.04 -3.02
CA GLY A 133 12.97 -14.65 -4.29
C GLY A 133 13.62 -15.80 -5.06
N ARG A 134 14.22 -16.78 -4.36
CA ARG A 134 14.81 -17.97 -4.98
C ARG A 134 13.81 -18.95 -5.62
N PHE A 135 12.52 -18.76 -5.37
CA PHE A 135 11.40 -19.58 -5.86
C PHE A 135 10.59 -18.85 -6.94
N ALA A 136 10.96 -17.61 -7.28
CA ALA A 136 10.26 -16.80 -8.24
C ALA A 136 11.00 -16.71 -9.57
N ASP A 137 10.28 -16.56 -10.66
CA ASP A 137 10.82 -16.33 -12.01
C ASP A 137 11.05 -14.84 -12.25
N VAL A 138 10.13 -13.99 -11.74
CA VAL A 138 10.15 -12.53 -11.93
C VAL A 138 9.91 -11.82 -10.61
N LEU A 139 10.68 -10.76 -10.37
CA LEU A 139 10.44 -9.78 -9.31
C LEU A 139 9.91 -8.48 -9.92
N ALA A 140 8.63 -8.21 -9.71
CA ALA A 140 8.00 -6.95 -10.06
C ALA A 140 8.17 -5.94 -8.92
N LEU A 141 8.66 -4.75 -9.22
CA LEU A 141 9.03 -3.72 -8.26
C LEU A 141 8.15 -2.48 -8.39
N SER A 142 7.76 -1.92 -7.26
CA SER A 142 7.09 -0.61 -7.23
C SER A 142 8.04 0.54 -7.53
N PHE A 143 9.29 0.43 -7.08
CA PHE A 143 10.34 1.45 -7.23
C PHE A 143 11.58 0.85 -7.86
N ALA A 144 12.22 1.62 -8.75
CA ALA A 144 13.46 1.18 -9.42
C ALA A 144 14.58 0.90 -8.40
N GLU A 145 14.69 1.76 -7.39
CA GLU A 145 15.67 1.65 -6.31
C GLU A 145 15.03 0.99 -5.07
N THR A 146 14.73 -0.31 -5.17
CA THR A 146 14.24 -1.09 -4.04
C THR A 146 15.41 -1.77 -3.35
N LYS A 147 15.66 -1.43 -2.07
CA LYS A 147 16.75 -2.03 -1.27
C LYS A 147 16.61 -3.55 -1.22
N PHE A 148 17.71 -4.26 -1.31
CA PHE A 148 17.85 -5.72 -1.34
C PHE A 148 17.30 -6.42 -2.60
N ALA A 149 16.73 -5.70 -3.58
CA ALA A 149 16.26 -6.33 -4.81
C ALA A 149 17.43 -6.85 -5.67
N ASP A 150 18.59 -6.21 -5.60
CA ASP A 150 19.84 -6.58 -6.29
C ASP A 150 20.50 -7.86 -5.74
N THR A 151 20.13 -8.27 -4.53
CA THR A 151 20.64 -9.53 -3.93
C THR A 151 20.04 -10.78 -4.57
N LEU A 152 18.96 -10.64 -5.33
CA LEU A 152 18.30 -11.72 -6.03
C LEU A 152 18.78 -11.81 -7.49
N LYS A 153 19.14 -13.03 -7.92
CA LYS A 153 19.58 -13.33 -9.30
C LYS A 153 18.39 -13.77 -10.18
N ILE A 154 17.33 -12.95 -10.22
CA ILE A 154 16.11 -13.19 -11.00
C ILE A 154 15.80 -11.98 -11.87
N GLU A 155 14.95 -12.16 -12.86
CA GLU A 155 14.49 -11.07 -13.71
C GLU A 155 13.74 -10.02 -12.85
N ARG A 156 14.11 -8.74 -13.02
CA ARG A 156 13.49 -7.62 -12.31
C ARG A 156 12.77 -6.70 -13.30
N ARG A 157 11.54 -6.33 -12.97
CA ARG A 157 10.71 -5.44 -13.77
C ARG A 157 10.10 -4.33 -12.89
N VAL A 158 10.27 -3.10 -13.29
CA VAL A 158 9.64 -1.96 -12.59
C VAL A 158 8.24 -1.75 -13.18
N THR A 159 7.22 -2.12 -12.41
CA THR A 159 5.81 -1.97 -12.79
C THR A 159 5.16 -0.76 -12.16
N GLY A 160 5.62 -0.32 -11.01
CA GLY A 160 4.87 0.47 -10.05
C GLY A 160 4.01 -0.42 -9.15
N ASN A 161 3.34 0.17 -8.18
CA ASN A 161 2.43 -0.55 -7.28
C ASN A 161 1.00 -0.43 -7.82
N PRO A 162 0.29 -1.55 -8.09
CA PRO A 162 -1.09 -1.53 -8.55
C PRO A 162 -2.03 -0.79 -7.61
N VAL A 163 -2.86 0.08 -8.15
CA VAL A 163 -3.93 0.78 -7.42
C VAL A 163 -5.30 0.36 -7.93
N ARG A 164 -6.27 0.32 -7.03
CA ARG A 164 -7.65 -0.05 -7.34
C ARG A 164 -8.29 0.91 -8.34
N ASP A 165 -9.28 0.45 -9.09
CA ASP A 165 -9.96 1.23 -10.14
C ASP A 165 -10.48 2.58 -9.61
N ARG A 166 -11.04 2.62 -8.40
CA ARG A 166 -11.50 3.88 -7.77
C ARG A 166 -10.42 4.94 -7.58
N VAL A 167 -9.14 4.54 -7.48
CA VAL A 167 -8.00 5.46 -7.44
C VAL A 167 -7.56 5.81 -8.85
N ARG A 168 -7.56 4.84 -9.78
CA ARG A 168 -7.14 5.04 -11.18
C ARG A 168 -8.00 6.09 -11.90
N VAL A 169 -9.30 6.10 -11.67
CA VAL A 169 -10.22 7.09 -12.28
C VAL A 169 -9.94 8.52 -11.82
N LEU A 170 -9.22 8.69 -10.70
CA LEU A 170 -8.79 9.98 -10.18
C LEU A 170 -7.41 10.41 -10.71
N ALA A 171 -6.71 9.52 -11.41
CA ALA A 171 -5.45 9.86 -12.06
C ALA A 171 -5.66 10.95 -13.10
N GLY A 172 -4.80 11.94 -13.09
CA GLY A 172 -4.93 13.06 -14.02
C GLY A 172 -5.89 14.17 -13.60
N MET A 173 -6.66 14.02 -12.53
CA MET A 173 -7.44 15.13 -11.96
C MET A 173 -6.50 16.30 -11.63
N PRO A 174 -6.87 17.56 -12.01
CA PRO A 174 -6.04 18.72 -11.74
C PRO A 174 -5.84 18.89 -10.22
N TYR A 175 -4.71 19.47 -9.85
CA TYR A 175 -4.50 19.93 -8.48
C TYR A 175 -5.45 21.11 -8.23
N PRO A 176 -6.21 21.11 -7.10
CA PRO A 176 -7.12 22.22 -6.81
C PRO A 176 -6.38 23.55 -6.70
N ALA A 177 -6.95 24.60 -7.23
CA ALA A 177 -6.39 25.94 -7.04
C ALA A 177 -6.46 26.33 -5.56
N LEU A 178 -5.37 26.89 -5.05
CA LEU A 178 -5.31 27.45 -3.70
C LEU A 178 -5.45 28.97 -3.80
N ASP A 179 -6.69 29.45 -3.73
CA ASP A 179 -7.00 30.87 -3.80
C ASP A 179 -6.56 31.58 -2.51
N GLU A 180 -6.19 32.87 -2.63
CA GLU A 180 -5.69 33.68 -1.51
C GLU A 180 -6.63 33.69 -0.32
N ASN A 181 -7.94 33.74 -0.54
CA ASN A 181 -8.99 33.78 0.50
C ASN A 181 -9.90 32.55 0.47
N GLY A 182 -9.66 31.60 -0.42
CA GLY A 182 -10.46 30.39 -0.58
C GLY A 182 -10.27 29.35 0.54
N PRO A 183 -11.10 28.30 0.58
CA PRO A 183 -10.95 27.23 1.54
C PRO A 183 -9.70 26.41 1.27
N ILE A 184 -9.09 25.91 2.34
CA ILE A 184 -7.90 25.07 2.32
C ILE A 184 -8.28 23.66 2.78
N HIS A 185 -8.29 22.71 1.86
CA HIS A 185 -8.68 21.33 2.15
C HIS A 185 -7.48 20.50 2.59
N LEU A 186 -7.55 19.95 3.79
CA LEU A 186 -6.53 19.10 4.40
C LEU A 186 -7.12 17.74 4.72
N VAL A 187 -6.45 16.67 4.30
CA VAL A 187 -6.81 15.29 4.66
C VAL A 187 -5.74 14.71 5.60
N VAL A 188 -6.19 14.11 6.70
CA VAL A 188 -5.32 13.49 7.71
C VAL A 188 -5.75 12.03 7.90
N PHE A 189 -4.85 11.06 7.69
CA PHE A 189 -5.18 9.67 7.92
C PHE A 189 -3.98 8.80 8.31
N GLY A 190 -4.26 7.80 9.14
CA GLY A 190 -3.24 6.94 9.72
C GLY A 190 -3.12 5.55 9.07
N GLY A 191 -3.85 5.30 7.99
CA GLY A 191 -3.98 3.96 7.40
C GLY A 191 -5.08 3.13 8.08
N SER A 192 -5.19 1.84 7.75
CA SER A 192 -6.32 0.96 8.13
C SER A 192 -6.60 0.85 9.64
N GLN A 193 -5.59 1.07 10.48
CA GLN A 193 -5.73 0.96 11.94
C GLN A 193 -5.80 2.31 12.65
N GLY A 194 -5.79 3.42 11.90
CA GLY A 194 -5.63 4.75 12.44
C GLY A 194 -4.23 4.99 13.02
N ALA A 195 -3.95 6.20 13.46
CA ALA A 195 -2.67 6.56 14.06
C ALA A 195 -2.88 7.51 15.24
N LYS A 196 -2.81 6.99 16.47
CA LYS A 196 -2.96 7.79 17.70
C LYS A 196 -2.06 9.03 17.69
N ALA A 197 -0.79 8.89 17.25
CA ALA A 197 0.13 10.02 17.17
C ALA A 197 -0.38 11.17 16.28
N LEU A 198 -1.08 10.87 15.18
CA LEU A 198 -1.69 11.92 14.35
C LEU A 198 -2.90 12.54 15.05
N SER A 199 -3.71 11.75 15.76
CA SER A 199 -4.83 12.25 16.58
C SER A 199 -4.37 13.14 17.73
N ASP A 200 -3.16 12.94 18.25
CA ASP A 200 -2.59 13.74 19.32
C ASP A 200 -1.93 15.03 18.79
N ILE A 201 -1.15 14.94 17.72
CA ILE A 201 -0.28 16.01 17.24
C ILE A 201 -1.01 16.98 16.30
N VAL A 202 -1.78 16.46 15.33
CA VAL A 202 -2.33 17.31 14.27
C VAL A 202 -3.36 18.32 14.78
N PRO A 203 -4.36 17.96 15.61
CA PRO A 203 -5.31 18.94 16.14
C PRO A 203 -4.64 20.07 16.94
N ALA A 204 -3.64 19.71 17.76
CA ALA A 204 -2.87 20.68 18.54
C ALA A 204 -2.01 21.60 17.64
N ALA A 205 -1.44 21.06 16.55
CA ALA A 205 -0.71 21.86 15.57
C ALA A 205 -1.61 22.85 14.82
N ILE A 206 -2.81 22.40 14.42
CA ILE A 206 -3.79 23.25 13.77
C ILE A 206 -4.23 24.41 14.68
N ALA A 207 -4.40 24.18 15.97
CA ALA A 207 -4.77 25.23 16.94
C ALA A 207 -3.71 26.36 17.04
N LEU A 208 -2.45 26.07 16.69
CA LEU A 208 -1.34 27.03 16.71
C LEU A 208 -1.21 27.83 15.40
N ILE A 209 -1.93 27.47 14.34
CA ILE A 209 -1.92 28.23 13.07
C ILE A 209 -2.61 29.59 13.30
N PRO A 210 -2.08 30.69 12.72
CA PRO A 210 -2.69 32.02 12.80
C PRO A 210 -4.17 32.00 12.40
N GLU A 211 -4.99 32.70 13.15
CA GLU A 211 -6.45 32.65 13.02
C GLU A 211 -6.97 32.90 11.58
N PRO A 212 -6.46 33.90 10.82
CA PRO A 212 -6.94 34.14 9.45
C PRO A 212 -6.75 32.95 8.51
N ILE A 213 -5.65 32.18 8.68
CA ILE A 213 -5.37 30.98 7.90
C ILE A 213 -6.22 29.83 8.43
N ARG A 214 -6.29 29.68 9.76
CA ARG A 214 -7.00 28.61 10.42
C ARG A 214 -8.50 28.58 10.10
N GLN A 215 -9.16 29.73 9.99
CA GLN A 215 -10.58 29.83 9.64
C GLN A 215 -10.89 29.33 8.22
N ARG A 216 -9.91 29.31 7.32
CA ARG A 216 -10.03 28.80 5.94
C ARG A 216 -9.93 27.29 5.86
N LEU A 217 -9.42 26.63 6.90
CA LEU A 217 -9.19 25.17 6.90
C LEU A 217 -10.52 24.40 6.83
N ARG A 218 -10.54 23.39 6.00
CA ARG A 218 -11.57 22.37 5.87
C ARG A 218 -10.86 21.02 6.00
N ILE A 219 -11.03 20.39 7.15
CA ILE A 219 -10.23 19.22 7.51
C ILE A 219 -11.09 17.97 7.47
N VAL A 220 -10.56 16.91 6.87
CA VAL A 220 -11.08 15.55 7.01
C VAL A 220 -10.00 14.76 7.74
N GLN A 221 -10.31 14.26 8.93
CA GLN A 221 -9.33 13.48 9.70
C GLN A 221 -9.91 12.14 10.13
N GLN A 222 -9.22 11.08 9.74
CA GLN A 222 -9.42 9.76 10.31
C GLN A 222 -8.82 9.72 11.71
N CYS A 223 -9.57 9.29 12.69
CA CYS A 223 -9.07 8.98 14.02
C CYS A 223 -9.78 7.73 14.58
N ARG A 224 -9.16 7.09 15.56
CA ARG A 224 -9.75 5.91 16.19
C ARG A 224 -11.05 6.26 16.88
N ALA A 225 -11.97 5.30 17.00
CA ALA A 225 -13.27 5.54 17.64
C ALA A 225 -13.12 6.10 19.07
N GLU A 226 -12.15 5.59 19.83
CA GLU A 226 -11.84 6.04 21.19
C GLU A 226 -11.24 7.45 21.27
N ASP A 227 -10.75 8.00 20.18
CA ASP A 227 -10.15 9.34 20.12
C ASP A 227 -11.10 10.42 19.61
N LEU A 228 -12.27 10.05 19.04
CA LEU A 228 -13.18 10.97 18.34
C LEU A 228 -13.59 12.19 19.17
N ASP A 229 -14.12 11.97 20.37
CA ASP A 229 -14.63 13.04 21.23
C ASP A 229 -13.51 14.00 21.65
N ARG A 230 -12.36 13.44 22.02
CA ARG A 230 -11.19 14.22 22.42
C ARG A 230 -10.66 15.08 21.26
N VAL A 231 -10.57 14.52 20.07
CA VAL A 231 -10.10 15.23 18.88
C VAL A 231 -11.11 16.30 18.44
N ALA A 232 -12.42 15.98 18.46
CA ALA A 232 -13.48 16.93 18.17
C ALA A 232 -13.44 18.16 19.08
N GLU A 233 -13.20 17.96 20.39
CA GLU A 233 -13.12 19.06 21.35
C GLU A 233 -11.97 20.01 21.05
N VAL A 234 -10.78 19.48 20.69
CA VAL A 234 -9.62 20.34 20.32
C VAL A 234 -9.95 21.19 19.08
N TYR A 235 -10.57 20.62 18.05
CA TYR A 235 -10.95 21.37 16.85
C TYR A 235 -12.06 22.39 17.12
N ARG A 236 -13.02 22.04 17.99
CA ARG A 236 -14.08 22.97 18.41
C ARG A 236 -13.50 24.20 19.13
N GLN A 237 -12.57 24.00 20.06
CA GLN A 237 -11.87 25.09 20.76
C GLN A 237 -11.05 25.95 19.79
N ALA A 238 -10.42 25.33 18.79
CA ALA A 238 -9.69 26.03 17.75
C ALA A 238 -10.59 26.71 16.71
N LYS A 239 -11.92 26.53 16.76
CA LYS A 239 -12.91 27.05 15.81
C LYS A 239 -12.61 26.62 14.37
N VAL A 240 -12.26 25.35 14.16
CA VAL A 240 -11.93 24.76 12.86
C VAL A 240 -13.03 23.82 12.40
N ASN A 241 -13.36 23.89 11.11
CA ASN A 241 -14.31 22.98 10.49
C ASN A 241 -13.62 21.64 10.18
N VAL A 242 -14.05 20.57 10.83
CA VAL A 242 -13.50 19.23 10.68
C VAL A 242 -14.60 18.18 10.54
N GLU A 243 -14.36 17.20 9.67
CA GLU A 243 -15.12 15.96 9.60
C GLU A 243 -14.23 14.83 10.16
N LEU A 244 -14.73 14.16 11.20
CA LEU A 244 -14.03 13.07 11.90
C LEU A 244 -14.77 11.76 11.71
N ALA A 245 -14.02 10.71 11.38
CA ALA A 245 -14.55 9.35 11.35
C ALA A 245 -13.44 8.31 11.59
N PRO A 246 -13.78 7.10 12.08
CA PRO A 246 -12.83 6.02 12.20
C PRO A 246 -12.39 5.48 10.84
N PHE A 247 -13.24 5.62 9.84
CA PHE A 247 -12.99 5.14 8.48
C PHE A 247 -13.75 5.99 7.46
N PHE A 248 -13.11 6.25 6.33
CA PHE A 248 -13.71 6.92 5.18
C PHE A 248 -13.72 5.98 3.97
N GLY A 249 -14.90 5.55 3.55
CA GLY A 249 -15.06 4.72 2.36
C GLY A 249 -14.67 5.44 1.06
N ASP A 250 -14.75 6.76 1.03
CA ASP A 250 -14.48 7.67 -0.08
C ASP A 250 -13.13 8.42 0.05
N LEU A 251 -12.16 7.84 0.80
CA LEU A 251 -10.88 8.49 1.06
C LEU A 251 -10.13 8.93 -0.22
N PRO A 252 -10.06 8.14 -1.31
CA PRO A 252 -9.40 8.59 -2.54
C PRO A 252 -10.01 9.85 -3.13
N GLU A 253 -11.34 9.98 -3.14
CA GLU A 253 -12.06 11.14 -3.64
C GLU A 253 -11.82 12.38 -2.77
N ARG A 254 -11.68 12.20 -1.45
CA ARG A 254 -11.30 13.26 -0.51
C ARG A 254 -9.86 13.72 -0.72
N ILE A 255 -8.95 12.76 -0.92
CA ILE A 255 -7.55 13.05 -1.30
C ILE A 255 -7.54 13.86 -2.59
N ALA A 256 -8.30 13.48 -3.60
CA ALA A 256 -8.34 14.18 -4.89
C ALA A 256 -8.79 15.64 -4.79
N LYS A 257 -9.60 15.98 -3.80
CA LYS A 257 -10.07 17.36 -3.52
C LYS A 257 -9.16 18.12 -2.56
N SER A 258 -8.15 17.48 -1.96
CA SER A 258 -7.31 18.12 -0.96
C SER A 258 -6.14 18.90 -1.57
N HIS A 259 -5.71 19.94 -0.85
CA HIS A 259 -4.49 20.69 -1.17
C HIS A 259 -3.25 20.05 -0.53
N LEU A 260 -3.41 19.38 0.60
CA LEU A 260 -2.31 18.73 1.30
C LEU A 260 -2.84 17.52 2.09
N VAL A 261 -2.03 16.49 2.17
CA VAL A 261 -2.33 15.29 2.94
C VAL A 261 -1.30 15.11 4.05
N ILE A 262 -1.74 14.75 5.25
CA ILE A 262 -0.86 14.31 6.34
C ILE A 262 -1.15 12.85 6.62
N GLY A 263 -0.15 11.98 6.56
CA GLY A 263 -0.42 10.56 6.75
C GLY A 263 0.80 9.71 7.04
N ARG A 264 0.53 8.42 7.25
CA ARG A 264 1.58 7.40 7.26
C ARG A 264 2.10 7.16 5.85
N SER A 265 3.31 6.62 5.74
CA SER A 265 4.00 6.37 4.47
C SER A 265 4.01 4.88 4.08
N GLY A 266 2.89 4.18 4.29
CA GLY A 266 2.71 2.84 3.76
C GLY A 266 2.72 2.83 2.23
N ALA A 267 3.15 1.72 1.61
CA ALA A 267 3.29 1.63 0.16
C ALA A 267 2.02 2.02 -0.60
N SER A 268 0.85 1.52 -0.21
CA SER A 268 -0.42 1.88 -0.85
C SER A 268 -0.73 3.37 -0.69
N THR A 269 -0.46 3.95 0.50
CA THR A 269 -0.68 5.38 0.76
C THR A 269 0.11 6.25 -0.20
N ILE A 270 1.44 6.07 -0.26
CA ILE A 270 2.28 6.91 -1.11
C ILE A 270 1.96 6.70 -2.59
N THR A 271 1.64 5.47 -2.99
CA THR A 271 1.24 5.17 -4.36
C THR A 271 -0.05 5.90 -4.75
N GLU A 272 -1.09 5.83 -3.92
CA GLU A 272 -2.37 6.52 -4.17
C GLU A 272 -2.18 8.05 -4.23
N LEU A 273 -1.38 8.62 -3.30
CA LEU A 273 -1.03 10.05 -3.30
C LEU A 273 -0.33 10.47 -4.60
N CYS A 274 0.62 9.68 -5.07
CA CYS A 274 1.36 9.94 -6.30
C CYS A 274 0.46 9.79 -7.55
N VAL A 275 -0.36 8.74 -7.62
CA VAL A 275 -1.29 8.53 -8.75
C VAL A 275 -2.31 9.67 -8.85
N ILE A 276 -2.85 10.13 -7.73
CA ILE A 276 -3.78 11.26 -7.67
C ILE A 276 -3.04 12.62 -7.86
N GLY A 277 -1.74 12.65 -7.57
CA GLY A 277 -0.90 13.85 -7.67
C GLY A 277 -1.15 14.83 -6.53
N ARG A 278 -1.08 14.37 -5.27
CA ARG A 278 -1.29 15.22 -4.09
C ARG A 278 -0.05 15.29 -3.21
N PRO A 279 0.39 16.51 -2.84
CA PRO A 279 1.55 16.68 -1.96
C PRO A 279 1.21 16.19 -0.56
N SER A 280 2.23 15.74 0.17
CA SER A 280 2.00 15.13 1.48
C SER A 280 3.09 15.41 2.50
N ILE A 281 2.68 15.52 3.77
CA ILE A 281 3.56 15.39 4.93
C ILE A 281 3.45 13.95 5.41
N LEU A 282 4.54 13.21 5.27
CA LEU A 282 4.60 11.79 5.59
C LEU A 282 5.23 11.58 6.96
N VAL A 283 4.49 10.89 7.83
CA VAL A 283 4.91 10.58 9.20
C VAL A 283 5.15 9.06 9.28
N PRO A 284 6.37 8.56 9.01
CA PRO A 284 6.67 7.13 9.05
C PRO A 284 6.38 6.52 10.42
N LEU A 285 5.87 5.28 10.44
CA LEU A 285 5.66 4.54 11.67
C LEU A 285 7.03 4.19 12.29
N PRO A 286 7.31 4.61 13.54
CA PRO A 286 8.55 4.24 14.20
C PRO A 286 8.59 2.74 14.53
N GLY A 287 9.81 2.17 14.54
CA GLY A 287 10.03 0.78 14.95
C GLY A 287 9.65 -0.27 13.93
N ALA A 288 9.30 0.10 12.71
CA ALA A 288 9.12 -0.86 11.61
C ALA A 288 10.43 -1.62 11.33
N LEU A 289 10.36 -2.96 11.24
CA LEU A 289 11.52 -3.86 11.25
C LEU A 289 12.56 -3.56 10.16
N ASP A 290 12.14 -3.16 8.99
CA ASP A 290 13.05 -2.85 7.87
C ASP A 290 12.96 -1.35 7.50
N ALA A 291 12.38 -0.51 8.38
CA ALA A 291 12.13 0.92 8.16
C ALA A 291 11.42 1.20 6.81
N ASP A 292 10.52 0.29 6.41
CA ASP A 292 9.81 0.32 5.13
C ASP A 292 9.12 1.66 4.89
N GLN A 293 8.35 2.16 5.88
CA GLN A 293 7.67 3.44 5.75
C GLN A 293 8.63 4.63 5.63
N LYS A 294 9.78 4.59 6.33
CA LYS A 294 10.80 5.62 6.17
C LYS A 294 11.41 5.62 4.78
N ASN A 295 11.74 4.44 4.24
CA ASN A 295 12.27 4.31 2.89
C ASN A 295 11.23 4.74 1.83
N ASN A 296 9.97 4.38 2.01
CA ASN A 296 8.88 4.85 1.16
C ASN A 296 8.75 6.38 1.17
N ALA A 297 8.81 7.00 2.36
CA ALA A 297 8.73 8.44 2.50
C ALA A 297 9.92 9.16 1.84
N LEU A 298 11.13 8.57 1.91
CA LEU A 298 12.32 9.11 1.25
C LEU A 298 12.17 9.19 -0.27
N VAL A 299 11.49 8.24 -0.91
CA VAL A 299 11.21 8.30 -2.35
C VAL A 299 10.39 9.54 -2.70
N VAL A 300 9.37 9.84 -1.90
CA VAL A 300 8.50 11.00 -2.11
C VAL A 300 9.23 12.31 -1.83
N ASP A 301 9.99 12.37 -0.73
CA ASP A 301 10.75 13.55 -0.30
C ASP A 301 11.86 13.90 -1.29
N ASN A 302 12.66 12.92 -1.71
CA ASN A 302 13.74 13.09 -2.69
C ASN A 302 13.24 13.59 -4.06
N ALA A 303 12.02 13.21 -4.44
CA ALA A 303 11.38 13.69 -5.65
C ALA A 303 10.76 15.09 -5.50
N GLY A 304 10.75 15.67 -4.31
CA GLY A 304 10.07 16.94 -4.02
C GLY A 304 8.55 16.84 -4.05
N ALA A 305 7.99 15.63 -3.91
CA ALA A 305 6.56 15.35 -3.97
C ALA A 305 5.87 15.46 -2.59
N GLY A 306 6.65 15.67 -1.53
CA GLY A 306 6.18 15.79 -0.16
C GLY A 306 7.33 15.96 0.81
N TRP A 307 7.04 15.86 2.10
CA TRP A 307 8.00 16.12 3.18
C TRP A 307 7.93 15.04 4.25
N ILE A 308 9.07 14.58 4.72
CA ILE A 308 9.15 13.69 5.86
C ILE A 308 9.01 14.49 7.15
N ALA A 309 8.23 13.93 8.08
CA ALA A 309 8.13 14.39 9.46
C ALA A 309 8.35 13.18 10.39
N GLU A 310 9.55 13.04 10.92
CA GLU A 310 9.89 11.92 11.82
C GLU A 310 9.08 12.03 13.11
N GLN A 311 8.28 11.00 13.44
CA GLN A 311 7.39 11.04 14.62
C GLN A 311 8.12 11.34 15.92
N ALA A 312 9.37 10.90 16.07
CA ALA A 312 10.16 11.10 17.29
C ALA A 312 10.48 12.58 17.59
N THR A 313 10.55 13.42 16.55
CA THR A 313 10.87 14.86 16.65
C THR A 313 9.69 15.76 16.30
N LEU A 314 8.58 15.15 15.87
CA LEU A 314 7.39 15.90 15.47
C LEU A 314 6.64 16.42 16.69
N SER A 315 6.51 17.74 16.77
CA SER A 315 5.72 18.42 17.80
C SER A 315 4.58 19.22 17.18
N PRO A 316 3.53 19.59 17.94
CA PRO A 316 2.52 20.53 17.48
C PRO A 316 3.10 21.83 16.94
N GLN A 317 4.13 22.38 17.57
CA GLN A 317 4.79 23.62 17.17
C GLN A 317 5.48 23.48 15.81
N SER A 318 6.30 22.43 15.65
CA SER A 318 7.03 22.20 14.37
C SER A 318 6.08 21.91 13.22
N LEU A 319 5.01 21.14 13.45
CA LEU A 319 4.02 20.86 12.43
C LEU A 319 3.17 22.09 12.09
N GLY A 320 2.73 22.87 13.10
CA GLY A 320 1.97 24.11 12.91
C GLY A 320 2.74 25.14 12.09
N THR A 321 4.03 25.34 12.40
CA THR A 321 4.92 26.23 11.63
C THR A 321 5.07 25.73 10.18
N ARG A 322 5.32 24.43 9.97
CA ARG A 322 5.42 23.85 8.62
C ARG A 322 4.14 24.01 7.83
N LEU A 323 2.98 23.73 8.42
CA LEU A 323 1.68 23.90 7.78
C LEU A 323 1.44 25.36 7.39
N THR A 324 1.71 26.30 8.29
CA THR A 324 1.60 27.74 8.00
C THR A 324 2.44 28.12 6.79
N ASN A 325 3.71 27.73 6.76
CA ASN A 325 4.62 28.05 5.65
C ASN A 325 4.14 27.46 4.32
N LEU A 326 3.70 26.19 4.32
CA LEU A 326 3.22 25.53 3.09
C LEU A 326 1.91 26.15 2.58
N ILE A 327 0.99 26.49 3.45
CA ILE A 327 -0.30 27.07 3.10
C ILE A 327 -0.14 28.51 2.55
N THR A 328 0.82 29.25 3.07
CA THR A 328 1.13 30.61 2.59
C THR A 328 2.02 30.65 1.36
N ASP A 329 2.46 29.49 0.87
CA ASP A 329 3.25 29.35 -0.37
C ASP A 329 2.57 28.35 -1.34
N PRO A 330 1.51 28.78 -2.06
CA PRO A 330 0.81 27.94 -3.03
C PRO A 330 1.71 27.40 -4.15
N ALA A 331 2.77 28.11 -4.50
CA ALA A 331 3.69 27.69 -5.54
C ALA A 331 4.45 26.43 -5.14
N THR A 332 4.92 26.33 -3.88
CA THR A 332 5.57 25.15 -3.34
C THR A 332 4.61 23.94 -3.32
N LEU A 333 3.36 24.11 -2.92
CA LEU A 333 2.37 23.04 -2.94
C LEU A 333 2.06 22.57 -4.37
N THR A 334 1.91 23.50 -5.32
CA THR A 334 1.65 23.18 -6.74
C THR A 334 2.84 22.43 -7.36
N LYS A 335 4.06 22.84 -7.07
CA LYS A 335 5.28 22.15 -7.50
C LYS A 335 5.34 20.73 -6.95
N ALA A 336 5.05 20.57 -5.68
CA ALA A 336 5.05 19.24 -5.02
C ALA A 336 3.93 18.34 -5.55
N ALA A 337 2.76 18.89 -5.90
CA ALA A 337 1.68 18.15 -6.55
C ALA A 337 2.09 17.65 -7.93
N ALA A 338 2.78 18.49 -8.72
CA ALA A 338 3.31 18.11 -10.03
C ALA A 338 4.37 17.00 -9.90
N ALA A 339 5.27 17.12 -8.92
CA ALA A 339 6.28 16.08 -8.61
C ALA A 339 5.63 14.77 -8.16
N ALA A 340 4.59 14.81 -7.31
CA ALA A 340 3.83 13.64 -6.92
C ALA A 340 3.21 12.93 -8.12
N ARG A 341 2.60 13.71 -9.03
CA ARG A 341 2.02 13.16 -10.26
C ARG A 341 3.08 12.53 -11.17
N ALA A 342 4.27 13.12 -11.28
CA ALA A 342 5.38 12.58 -12.06
C ALA A 342 5.89 11.24 -11.52
N LEU A 343 5.85 11.02 -10.21
CA LEU A 343 6.15 9.74 -9.57
C LEU A 343 5.04 8.70 -9.77
N GLY A 344 3.81 9.13 -9.98
CA GLY A 344 2.64 8.26 -10.09
C GLY A 344 2.75 7.29 -11.25
N GLN A 345 2.36 6.03 -11.01
CA GLN A 345 2.34 4.96 -12.02
C GLN A 345 0.91 4.44 -12.22
N PRO A 346 0.00 5.20 -12.86
CA PRO A 346 -1.41 4.81 -13.00
C PRO A 346 -1.61 3.54 -13.82
N ARG A 347 -0.62 3.17 -14.65
CA ARG A 347 -0.62 1.95 -15.47
C ARG A 347 0.13 0.78 -14.83
N ALA A 348 0.38 0.83 -13.52
CA ALA A 348 1.11 -0.23 -12.82
C ALA A 348 0.39 -1.58 -12.92
N VAL A 349 -0.92 -1.58 -12.82
CA VAL A 349 -1.72 -2.81 -12.86
C VAL A 349 -1.67 -3.48 -14.24
N GLU A 350 -1.73 -2.70 -15.33
CA GLU A 350 -1.63 -3.21 -16.70
C GLU A 350 -0.25 -3.83 -16.95
N LYS A 351 0.82 -3.14 -16.53
CA LYS A 351 2.20 -3.66 -16.66
C LYS A 351 2.39 -4.98 -15.92
N LEU A 352 1.82 -5.09 -14.70
CA LEU A 352 1.91 -6.33 -13.93
C LEU A 352 1.08 -7.45 -14.56
N ALA A 353 -0.10 -7.15 -15.09
CA ALA A 353 -0.94 -8.10 -15.81
C ALA A 353 -0.24 -8.60 -17.09
N ASP A 354 0.42 -7.72 -17.86
CA ASP A 354 1.18 -8.08 -19.06
C ASP A 354 2.31 -9.09 -18.74
N ILE A 355 3.02 -8.89 -17.61
CA ILE A 355 4.04 -9.82 -17.13
C ILE A 355 3.41 -11.16 -16.76
N ALA A 356 2.26 -11.14 -16.06
CA ALA A 356 1.56 -12.36 -15.64
C ALA A 356 1.09 -13.18 -16.86
N GLU A 357 0.49 -12.53 -17.86
CA GLU A 357 0.07 -13.18 -19.11
C GLU A 357 1.23 -13.77 -19.89
N THR A 358 2.34 -13.02 -19.99
CA THR A 358 3.56 -13.46 -20.67
C THR A 358 4.15 -14.70 -19.99
N LEU A 359 4.23 -14.69 -18.66
CA LEU A 359 4.78 -15.81 -17.90
C LEU A 359 3.89 -17.05 -18.01
N ALA A 360 2.56 -16.88 -17.92
CA ALA A 360 1.58 -17.95 -18.09
C ALA A 360 1.61 -18.55 -19.52
N GLY A 361 2.04 -17.79 -20.54
CA GLY A 361 2.22 -18.28 -21.92
C GLY A 361 3.45 -19.19 -22.07
N LYS A 362 4.54 -18.89 -21.39
CA LYS A 362 5.79 -19.71 -21.46
C LYS A 362 5.60 -21.10 -20.89
N GLY A 363 4.88 -21.25 -19.77
CA GLY A 363 4.62 -22.54 -19.14
C GLY A 363 3.79 -23.50 -20.01
N THR A 364 2.97 -22.98 -20.91
CA THR A 364 2.17 -23.82 -21.86
C THR A 364 3.05 -24.40 -22.97
N THR A 365 4.01 -23.63 -23.47
CA THR A 365 4.91 -24.04 -24.57
C THR A 365 5.89 -25.13 -24.13
N GLU A 366 6.37 -25.10 -22.89
CA GLU A 366 7.25 -26.15 -22.36
C GLU A 366 6.53 -27.46 -22.11
N MET A 367 5.27 -27.46 -21.71
CA MET A 367 4.49 -28.69 -21.51
C MET A 367 4.08 -29.36 -22.82
N GLU A 368 3.87 -28.58 -23.90
CA GLU A 368 3.57 -29.13 -25.25
C GLU A 368 4.82 -29.74 -25.93
N GLN A 369 6.02 -29.37 -25.52
CA GLN A 369 7.27 -29.94 -26.06
C GLN A 369 7.72 -31.23 -25.34
N VAL A 370 7.10 -31.58 -24.23
CA VAL A 370 7.45 -32.78 -23.43
C VAL A 370 6.38 -33.88 -23.55
N SER A 371 5.28 -33.62 -24.24
CA SER A 371 4.23 -34.58 -24.56
C SER A 371 4.39 -35.09 -26.02
#